data_144b1270d664ef764b05f7c73b432e34
#
_entry.id   144b1270d664ef764b05f7c73b432e34
#
_cell.length_a   1.000
_cell.length_b   1.000
_cell.length_c   1.000
_cell.angle_alpha   90.00
_cell.angle_beta   90.00
_cell.angle_gamma   90.00
#
_symmetry.space_group_name_H-M   'P 1'
#
loop_
_entity.id
_entity.type
_entity.pdbx_description
1 polymer ?
#
loop_
_entity_poly.entity_id
_entity_poly.type
_entity_poly.pdbx_seq_one_letter_code
_entity_poly.pdbx_strand_id
1 'polypeptide(L)'
;MIESFSVKNFRSIKHEQTISFLANNKIQGSSDTYVLNKISDSVSLLKFCILYGYNASGKTNILRALDFLRSLVVDGTTGSDTGTGFEPFTLDETTTQEPGTFALIFYIEQIRYTYRFIVDKKHFISEELTYQPMGRKALLFRRTHDEGTHISTVEFGTKCGLSAKERATLSGNTVDTISTLFAYQKSNIHSVELELVVAYFNHVLKPVVTPNTSVEIWTGRVGQSEMIPLSNILLQRSGLHIEGVRVSEKNPAPVFQHRTSLGFHSLPFDEESQGTLRYLGLGTTMLDGGVIPIDELEASLHPDLVAFLLQMFLLNTTGSQIIATTHNQSLMELDFMRNDMIWLCEKDEDGASEYYSVQEFGLHKRISIGNAYRAGKLGAKPYLGDPTIQL
;
A
#
# COMPACT_ATOMS: atom_id res chain seq x y z
N MET A 1 2.00 6.06 -9.28
CA MET A 1 1.55 4.63 -9.33
C MET A 1 2.73 3.73 -9.10
N ILE A 2 2.55 2.59 -8.41
CA ILE A 2 3.60 1.58 -8.22
C ILE A 2 3.64 0.63 -9.42
N GLU A 3 4.85 0.32 -9.90
CA GLU A 3 5.12 -0.78 -10.83
C GLU A 3 5.43 -2.05 -10.06
N SER A 4 6.37 -1.97 -9.10
CA SER A 4 6.72 -3.08 -8.23
C SER A 4 7.33 -2.60 -6.92
N PHE A 5 7.19 -3.42 -5.89
CA PHE A 5 7.80 -3.23 -4.58
C PHE A 5 8.52 -4.50 -4.17
N SER A 6 9.80 -4.38 -3.82
CA SER A 6 10.64 -5.48 -3.37
C SER A 6 11.16 -5.21 -1.96
N VAL A 7 11.24 -6.25 -1.15
CA VAL A 7 11.77 -6.19 0.22
C VAL A 7 12.49 -7.49 0.56
N LYS A 8 13.60 -7.38 1.32
CA LYS A 8 14.37 -8.50 1.89
C LYS A 8 14.69 -8.20 3.34
N ASN A 9 14.69 -9.23 4.16
CA ASN A 9 15.02 -9.20 5.58
C ASN A 9 14.22 -8.15 6.36
N PHE A 10 12.89 -8.31 6.40
CA PHE A 10 12.02 -7.44 7.15
C PHE A 10 10.90 -8.24 7.82
N ARG A 11 10.79 -8.18 9.14
CA ARG A 11 9.77 -8.90 9.96
C ARG A 11 9.70 -10.39 9.63
N SER A 12 8.65 -10.87 8.97
CA SER A 12 8.52 -12.27 8.56
C SER A 12 9.11 -12.57 7.17
N ILE A 13 9.66 -11.59 6.49
CA ILE A 13 10.23 -11.71 5.15
C ILE A 13 11.74 -11.91 5.25
N LYS A 14 12.23 -13.13 5.02
CA LYS A 14 13.65 -13.49 5.07
C LYS A 14 14.35 -13.22 3.72
N HIS A 15 13.82 -13.82 2.68
CA HIS A 15 14.32 -13.73 1.32
C HIS A 15 13.67 -12.57 0.56
N GLU A 16 14.30 -12.13 -0.54
CA GLU A 16 13.73 -11.06 -1.36
C GLU A 16 12.36 -11.48 -1.92
N GLN A 17 11.36 -10.66 -1.65
CA GLN A 17 10.00 -10.81 -2.13
C GLN A 17 9.60 -9.60 -2.93
N THR A 18 8.87 -9.81 -4.04
CA THR A 18 8.45 -8.72 -4.92
C THR A 18 6.97 -8.84 -5.25
N ILE A 19 6.22 -7.79 -5.00
CA ILE A 19 4.85 -7.61 -5.49
C ILE A 19 4.90 -6.71 -6.72
N SER A 20 4.26 -7.13 -7.82
CA SER A 20 4.23 -6.42 -9.08
C SER A 20 2.81 -6.02 -9.47
N PHE A 21 2.67 -4.78 -9.94
CA PHE A 21 1.45 -4.25 -10.55
C PHE A 21 1.52 -4.23 -12.08
N LEU A 22 2.59 -4.77 -12.68
CA LEU A 22 2.67 -4.89 -14.13
C LEU A 22 1.58 -5.84 -14.64
N ALA A 23 0.72 -5.34 -15.50
CA ALA A 23 -0.30 -6.16 -16.13
C ALA A 23 0.34 -7.14 -17.13
N ASN A 24 -0.08 -8.39 -17.08
CA ASN A 24 0.33 -9.40 -18.05
C ASN A 24 -0.47 -9.21 -19.34
N ASN A 25 0.18 -8.74 -20.40
CA ASN A 25 -0.45 -8.47 -21.69
C ASN A 25 -1.04 -9.71 -22.38
N LYS A 26 -0.69 -10.93 -21.91
CA LYS A 26 -1.30 -12.18 -22.41
C LYS A 26 -2.67 -12.47 -21.77
N ILE A 27 -2.99 -11.82 -20.66
CA ILE A 27 -4.29 -11.89 -20.00
C ILE A 27 -5.12 -10.75 -20.58
N GLN A 28 -6.18 -11.08 -21.35
CA GLN A 28 -7.10 -10.10 -21.92
C GLN A 28 -8.52 -10.37 -21.41
N GLY A 29 -9.20 -9.30 -21.01
CA GLY A 29 -10.58 -9.36 -20.52
C GLY A 29 -11.38 -8.12 -20.91
N SER A 30 -12.70 -8.23 -20.88
CA SER A 30 -13.61 -7.09 -21.12
C SER A 30 -13.48 -6.00 -20.06
N SER A 31 -12.96 -6.32 -18.89
CA SER A 31 -12.72 -5.40 -17.78
C SER A 31 -11.44 -4.57 -17.90
N ASP A 32 -10.54 -4.88 -18.86
CA ASP A 32 -9.22 -4.22 -19.00
C ASP A 32 -9.32 -2.70 -19.11
N THR A 33 -10.40 -2.17 -19.65
CA THR A 33 -10.64 -0.73 -19.81
C THR A 33 -10.73 0.04 -18.49
N TYR A 34 -11.14 -0.63 -17.39
CA TYR A 34 -11.32 0.02 -16.09
C TYR A 34 -10.46 -0.58 -14.97
N VAL A 35 -9.84 -1.76 -15.19
CA VAL A 35 -8.96 -2.39 -14.19
C VAL A 35 -7.48 -2.06 -14.40
N LEU A 36 -7.14 -1.46 -15.55
CA LEU A 36 -5.77 -1.09 -15.91
C LEU A 36 -5.58 0.42 -15.95
N ASN A 37 -4.41 0.87 -15.52
CA ASN A 37 -3.88 2.20 -15.77
C ASN A 37 -2.85 2.11 -16.91
N LYS A 38 -3.15 2.67 -18.08
CA LYS A 38 -2.23 2.70 -19.21
C LYS A 38 -1.16 3.78 -18.99
N ILE A 39 0.11 3.38 -18.97
CA ILE A 39 1.26 4.28 -18.84
C ILE A 39 1.81 4.62 -20.25
N SER A 40 1.95 3.60 -21.08
CA SER A 40 2.41 3.70 -22.47
C SER A 40 1.77 2.61 -23.31
N ASP A 41 2.12 2.53 -24.59
CA ASP A 41 1.60 1.46 -25.46
C ASP A 41 2.09 0.06 -25.04
N SER A 42 3.23 -0.03 -24.35
CA SER A 42 3.83 -1.29 -23.90
C SER A 42 3.65 -1.57 -22.40
N VAL A 43 3.26 -0.58 -21.60
CA VAL A 43 3.19 -0.67 -20.14
C VAL A 43 1.79 -0.30 -19.66
N SER A 44 1.14 -1.25 -19.02
CA SER A 44 -0.09 -1.06 -18.24
C SER A 44 0.10 -1.56 -16.83
N LEU A 45 -0.45 -0.86 -15.85
CA LEU A 45 -0.40 -1.21 -14.44
C LEU A 45 -1.79 -1.61 -13.96
N LEU A 46 -1.84 -2.63 -13.12
CA LEU A 46 -3.06 -3.05 -12.43
C LEU A 46 -3.50 -1.95 -11.45
N LYS A 47 -4.81 -1.68 -11.41
CA LYS A 47 -5.39 -0.81 -10.37
C LYS A 47 -5.54 -1.51 -9.02
N PHE A 48 -5.53 -2.85 -9.01
CA PHE A 48 -5.80 -3.62 -7.81
C PHE A 48 -4.92 -4.86 -7.73
N CYS A 49 -4.29 -5.08 -6.57
CA CYS A 49 -3.64 -6.31 -6.18
C CYS A 49 -4.18 -6.78 -4.82
N ILE A 50 -4.48 -8.06 -4.69
CA ILE A 50 -5.05 -8.64 -3.49
C ILE A 50 -4.25 -9.84 -3.01
N LEU A 51 -3.94 -9.86 -1.70
CA LEU A 51 -3.14 -10.90 -1.05
C LEU A 51 -4.02 -11.82 -0.22
N TYR A 52 -3.97 -13.10 -0.53
CA TYR A 52 -4.59 -14.17 0.23
C TYR A 52 -3.55 -14.99 0.98
N GLY A 53 -3.97 -15.64 2.03
CA GLY A 53 -3.17 -16.56 2.83
C GLY A 53 -3.83 -16.81 4.18
N TYR A 54 -3.36 -17.80 4.89
CA TYR A 54 -3.87 -18.12 6.24
C TYR A 54 -3.40 -17.10 7.29
N ASN A 55 -3.99 -17.17 8.50
CA ASN A 55 -3.59 -16.30 9.59
C ASN A 55 -2.12 -16.52 9.94
N ALA A 56 -1.39 -15.43 10.21
CA ALA A 56 0.05 -15.42 10.46
C ALA A 56 0.96 -15.84 9.28
N SER A 57 0.44 -15.97 8.05
CA SER A 57 1.27 -16.22 6.86
C SER A 57 2.20 -15.05 6.52
N GLY A 58 1.86 -13.84 6.96
CA GLY A 58 2.67 -12.63 6.74
C GLY A 58 2.06 -11.60 5.80
N LYS A 59 0.80 -11.77 5.35
CA LYS A 59 0.11 -10.83 4.43
C LYS A 59 0.29 -9.34 4.81
N THR A 60 0.08 -9.02 6.08
CA THR A 60 0.21 -7.65 6.60
C THR A 60 1.66 -7.14 6.52
N ASN A 61 2.67 -8.03 6.58
CA ASN A 61 4.07 -7.60 6.67
C ASN A 61 4.59 -6.97 5.37
N ILE A 62 4.06 -7.35 4.20
CA ILE A 62 4.40 -6.67 2.93
C ILE A 62 3.82 -5.24 2.90
N LEU A 63 2.60 -5.03 3.44
CA LEU A 63 2.02 -3.69 3.57
C LEU A 63 2.82 -2.84 4.56
N ARG A 64 3.22 -3.43 5.70
CA ARG A 64 4.08 -2.76 6.69
C ARG A 64 5.45 -2.40 6.15
N ALA A 65 6.02 -3.24 5.28
CA ALA A 65 7.28 -2.94 4.61
C ALA A 65 7.15 -1.74 3.66
N LEU A 66 6.04 -1.65 2.94
CA LEU A 66 5.74 -0.49 2.08
C LEU A 66 5.51 0.78 2.91
N ASP A 67 4.80 0.67 4.05
CA ASP A 67 4.58 1.79 4.97
C ASP A 67 5.87 2.22 5.67
N PHE A 68 6.73 1.28 6.06
CA PHE A 68 8.06 1.58 6.58
C PHE A 68 8.89 2.39 5.58
N LEU A 69 8.93 1.97 4.31
CA LEU A 69 9.59 2.72 3.26
C LEU A 69 9.02 4.15 3.13
N ARG A 70 7.68 4.28 3.16
CA ARG A 70 7.01 5.59 3.12
C ARG A 70 7.38 6.44 4.34
N SER A 71 7.29 5.90 5.54
CA SER A 71 7.53 6.63 6.80
C SER A 71 8.96 7.19 6.89
N LEU A 72 9.95 6.45 6.39
CA LEU A 72 11.34 6.94 6.31
C LEU A 72 11.50 8.21 5.46
N VAL A 73 10.62 8.40 4.46
CA VAL A 73 10.64 9.59 3.60
C VAL A 73 9.78 10.72 4.18
N VAL A 74 8.61 10.39 4.74
CA VAL A 74 7.60 11.38 5.15
C VAL A 74 7.78 11.84 6.59
N ASP A 75 7.96 10.89 7.51
CA ASP A 75 7.97 11.14 8.95
C ASP A 75 9.39 11.20 9.50
N GLY A 76 10.34 10.57 8.79
CA GLY A 76 11.70 10.35 9.27
C GLY A 76 11.73 9.35 10.44
N THR A 77 12.88 9.25 11.09
CA THR A 77 12.97 8.47 12.32
C THR A 77 12.55 9.32 13.50
N THR A 78 11.47 8.97 14.16
CA THR A 78 10.97 9.66 15.34
C THR A 78 11.82 9.31 16.55
N GLY A 79 12.84 10.12 16.82
CA GLY A 79 13.68 10.07 18.01
C GLY A 79 15.10 9.61 17.75
N SER A 80 16.03 10.46 18.12
CA SER A 80 17.48 10.28 17.95
C SER A 80 18.08 9.04 18.65
N ASP A 81 17.35 8.42 19.57
CA ASP A 81 17.83 7.29 20.36
C ASP A 81 17.42 5.91 19.84
N THR A 82 16.57 5.85 18.80
CA THR A 82 15.95 4.59 18.33
C THR A 82 16.49 4.04 17.01
N GLY A 83 17.48 4.67 16.38
CA GLY A 83 18.03 4.27 15.09
C GLY A 83 17.01 4.46 13.95
N THR A 84 17.03 3.56 12.97
CA THR A 84 16.19 3.66 11.75
C THR A 84 14.77 3.10 11.91
N GLY A 85 14.49 2.41 13.01
CA GLY A 85 13.23 1.68 13.19
C GLY A 85 13.13 0.37 12.38
N PHE A 86 14.22 -0.07 11.77
CA PHE A 86 14.26 -1.30 10.99
C PHE A 86 14.08 -2.55 11.88
N GLU A 87 13.21 -3.46 11.45
CA GLU A 87 12.90 -4.72 12.12
C GLU A 87 13.30 -5.91 11.23
N PRO A 88 14.44 -6.57 11.46
CA PRO A 88 14.87 -7.72 10.65
C PRO A 88 14.01 -8.96 10.90
N PHE A 89 14.18 -9.97 10.05
CA PHE A 89 13.67 -11.32 10.30
C PHE A 89 14.38 -11.93 11.51
N THR A 90 13.60 -12.42 12.49
CA THR A 90 14.11 -12.79 13.81
C THR A 90 14.16 -14.28 14.09
N LEU A 91 13.59 -15.12 13.21
CA LEU A 91 13.60 -16.58 13.38
C LEU A 91 14.92 -17.25 12.94
N ASP A 92 15.87 -16.45 12.46
CA ASP A 92 17.21 -16.86 12.09
C ASP A 92 18.22 -15.88 12.71
N GLU A 93 19.18 -16.41 13.48
CA GLU A 93 20.16 -15.59 14.22
C GLU A 93 21.03 -14.74 13.28
N THR A 94 21.35 -15.24 12.09
CA THR A 94 22.20 -14.55 11.12
C THR A 94 21.49 -13.31 10.55
N THR A 95 20.23 -13.45 10.17
CA THR A 95 19.44 -12.37 9.58
C THR A 95 19.14 -11.24 10.54
N THR A 96 19.15 -11.49 11.87
CA THR A 96 18.96 -10.44 12.89
C THR A 96 20.06 -9.37 12.87
N GLN A 97 21.23 -9.70 12.33
CA GLN A 97 22.39 -8.81 12.22
C GLN A 97 22.59 -8.29 10.78
N GLU A 98 21.87 -8.88 9.82
CA GLU A 98 21.92 -8.45 8.43
C GLU A 98 21.03 -7.23 8.17
N PRO A 99 21.42 -6.36 7.21
CA PRO A 99 20.55 -5.26 6.79
C PRO A 99 19.35 -5.74 5.98
N GLY A 100 18.31 -4.90 5.93
CA GLY A 100 17.19 -5.05 5.03
C GLY A 100 17.39 -4.29 3.72
N THR A 101 16.84 -4.81 2.65
CA THR A 101 16.83 -4.16 1.34
C THR A 101 15.40 -3.83 0.93
N PHE A 102 15.19 -2.60 0.45
CA PHE A 102 13.90 -2.13 -0.03
C PHE A 102 14.08 -1.50 -1.41
N ALA A 103 13.16 -1.79 -2.33
CA ALA A 103 13.16 -1.16 -3.64
C ALA A 103 11.71 -0.88 -4.09
N LEU A 104 11.44 0.35 -4.46
CA LEU A 104 10.17 0.79 -5.02
C LEU A 104 10.39 1.30 -6.44
N ILE A 105 9.70 0.72 -7.39
CA ILE A 105 9.63 1.19 -8.76
C ILE A 105 8.25 1.79 -8.96
N PHE A 106 8.19 3.04 -9.36
CA PHE A 106 6.94 3.79 -9.46
C PHE A 106 6.96 4.80 -10.59
N TYR A 107 5.76 5.25 -10.95
CA TYR A 107 5.56 6.28 -11.96
C TYR A 107 4.97 7.53 -11.32
N ILE A 108 5.55 8.67 -11.68
CA ILE A 108 4.93 9.99 -11.54
C ILE A 108 4.60 10.42 -12.96
N GLU A 109 3.32 10.57 -13.26
CA GLU A 109 2.83 10.70 -14.64
C GLU A 109 3.32 9.53 -15.53
N GLN A 110 4.15 9.78 -16.51
CA GLN A 110 4.74 8.76 -17.41
C GLN A 110 6.22 8.51 -17.15
N ILE A 111 6.82 9.19 -16.20
CA ILE A 111 8.23 9.06 -15.85
C ILE A 111 8.39 7.98 -14.78
N ARG A 112 9.25 7.00 -15.09
CA ARG A 112 9.57 5.87 -14.21
C ARG A 112 10.68 6.26 -13.25
N TYR A 113 10.44 6.07 -11.95
CA TYR A 113 11.39 6.26 -10.86
C TYR A 113 11.74 4.92 -10.22
N THR A 114 12.95 4.83 -9.69
CA THR A 114 13.39 3.70 -8.86
C THR A 114 14.05 4.27 -7.62
N TYR A 115 13.46 3.99 -6.47
CA TYR A 115 14.00 4.32 -5.15
C TYR A 115 14.40 3.02 -4.47
N ARG A 116 15.66 2.89 -4.08
CA ARG A 116 16.22 1.71 -3.43
C ARG A 116 17.09 2.13 -2.26
N PHE A 117 17.01 1.38 -1.16
CA PHE A 117 17.93 1.55 -0.05
C PHE A 117 18.22 0.23 0.67
N ILE A 118 19.35 0.21 1.37
CA ILE A 118 19.78 -0.84 2.29
C ILE A 118 19.93 -0.18 3.65
N VAL A 119 19.29 -0.74 4.66
CA VAL A 119 19.20 -0.16 6.00
C VAL A 119 19.38 -1.24 7.07
N ASP A 120 20.07 -0.90 8.14
CA ASP A 120 20.08 -1.68 9.36
C ASP A 120 19.41 -0.90 10.52
N LYS A 121 19.51 -1.40 11.76
CA LYS A 121 18.92 -0.75 12.94
C LYS A 121 19.53 0.61 13.26
N LYS A 122 20.74 0.89 12.76
CA LYS A 122 21.52 2.10 13.14
C LYS A 122 21.56 3.14 12.04
N HIS A 123 21.65 2.74 10.77
CA HIS A 123 21.91 3.65 9.67
C HIS A 123 21.49 3.13 8.30
N PHE A 124 21.42 4.04 7.35
CA PHE A 124 21.34 3.72 5.93
C PHE A 124 22.71 3.31 5.41
N ILE A 125 22.88 2.07 4.99
CA ILE A 125 24.11 1.57 4.37
C ILE A 125 24.24 2.12 2.94
N SER A 126 23.13 2.12 2.21
CA SER A 126 23.07 2.75 0.89
C SER A 126 21.66 3.28 0.61
N GLU A 127 21.56 4.31 -0.22
CA GLU A 127 20.30 4.86 -0.69
C GLU A 127 20.48 5.38 -2.12
N GLU A 128 19.63 5.03 -3.06
CA GLU A 128 19.72 5.47 -4.45
C GLU A 128 18.35 5.85 -4.98
N LEU A 129 18.26 7.01 -5.61
CA LEU A 129 17.12 7.44 -6.40
C LEU A 129 17.54 7.70 -7.83
N THR A 130 16.89 7.04 -8.76
CA THR A 130 17.05 7.23 -10.20
C THR A 130 15.70 7.43 -10.87
N TYR A 131 15.70 8.07 -12.04
CA TYR A 131 14.52 8.25 -12.86
C TYR A 131 14.83 8.06 -14.34
N GLN A 132 13.82 7.92 -15.16
CA GLN A 132 13.97 7.65 -16.60
C GLN A 132 13.24 8.70 -17.45
N PRO A 133 13.73 9.94 -17.48
CA PRO A 133 13.19 10.93 -18.42
C PRO A 133 13.54 10.49 -19.84
N MET A 134 12.57 10.49 -20.74
CA MET A 134 12.75 10.06 -22.14
C MET A 134 13.40 8.66 -22.32
N GLY A 135 13.08 7.73 -21.39
CA GLY A 135 13.51 6.33 -21.47
C GLY A 135 14.95 6.02 -21.06
N ARG A 136 15.76 7.01 -20.71
CA ARG A 136 17.15 6.81 -20.25
C ARG A 136 17.27 6.96 -18.74
N LYS A 137 17.91 6.00 -18.08
CA LYS A 137 18.18 6.03 -16.62
C LYS A 137 19.13 7.19 -16.30
N ALA A 138 18.75 8.06 -15.36
CA ALA A 138 19.55 9.15 -14.82
C ALA A 138 19.55 9.06 -13.29
N LEU A 139 20.69 9.34 -12.67
CA LEU A 139 20.84 9.43 -11.22
C LEU A 139 20.28 10.76 -10.74
N LEU A 140 19.46 10.73 -9.69
CA LEU A 140 19.13 11.92 -8.89
C LEU A 140 20.09 12.05 -7.72
N PHE A 141 20.20 11.00 -6.90
CA PHE A 141 21.24 10.91 -5.88
C PHE A 141 21.59 9.45 -5.56
N ARG A 142 22.79 9.26 -5.00
CA ARG A 142 23.24 8.02 -4.38
C ARG A 142 23.97 8.35 -3.08
N ARG A 143 23.59 7.67 -2.02
CA ARG A 143 24.24 7.70 -0.73
C ARG A 143 24.91 6.37 -0.47
N THR A 144 26.12 6.42 0.11
CA THR A 144 26.86 5.26 0.60
C THR A 144 27.43 5.57 1.98
N HIS A 145 27.35 4.60 2.87
CA HIS A 145 27.98 4.65 4.18
C HIS A 145 29.28 3.85 4.14
N ASP A 146 30.37 4.42 4.62
CA ASP A 146 31.66 3.74 4.72
C ASP A 146 31.83 3.24 6.16
N GLU A 147 31.84 1.92 6.35
CA GLU A 147 31.94 1.28 7.66
C GLU A 147 33.28 1.55 8.36
N GLY A 148 34.37 1.77 7.58
CA GLY A 148 35.71 2.03 8.12
C GLY A 148 35.89 3.42 8.68
N THR A 149 35.28 4.42 8.05
CA THR A 149 35.33 5.83 8.46
C THR A 149 34.10 6.28 9.24
N HIS A 150 33.01 5.50 9.22
CA HIS A 150 31.69 5.84 9.73
C HIS A 150 31.14 7.14 9.14
N ILE A 151 31.42 7.39 7.86
CA ILE A 151 30.97 8.58 7.15
C ILE A 151 30.03 8.20 6.02
N SER A 152 28.85 8.83 5.98
CA SER A 152 27.94 8.77 4.85
C SER A 152 28.28 9.86 3.83
N THR A 153 28.36 9.49 2.56
CA THR A 153 28.55 10.42 1.44
C THR A 153 27.36 10.40 0.51
N VAL A 154 26.94 11.55 0.01
CA VAL A 154 25.84 11.69 -0.95
C VAL A 154 26.35 12.26 -2.26
N GLU A 155 26.26 11.48 -3.34
CA GLU A 155 26.54 11.90 -4.71
C GLU A 155 25.21 12.34 -5.37
N PHE A 156 25.18 13.53 -5.96
CA PHE A 156 24.02 14.02 -6.70
C PHE A 156 24.29 14.00 -8.21
N GLY A 157 23.34 13.44 -8.95
CA GLY A 157 23.37 13.42 -10.40
C GLY A 157 23.25 14.82 -11.01
N THR A 158 23.70 14.97 -12.26
CA THR A 158 23.67 16.27 -12.97
C THR A 158 22.25 16.76 -13.22
N LYS A 159 21.27 15.83 -13.26
CA LYS A 159 19.84 16.13 -13.51
C LYS A 159 19.04 16.44 -12.24
N CYS A 160 19.68 16.42 -11.06
CA CYS A 160 19.02 16.73 -9.80
C CYS A 160 18.65 18.21 -9.62
N GLY A 161 19.15 19.10 -10.49
CA GLY A 161 18.83 20.53 -10.45
C GLY A 161 19.47 21.33 -9.30
N LEU A 162 20.37 20.72 -8.50
CA LEU A 162 20.99 21.34 -7.34
C LEU A 162 22.33 22.01 -7.67
N SER A 163 22.54 23.23 -7.17
CA SER A 163 23.84 23.91 -7.18
C SER A 163 24.85 23.21 -6.26
N ALA A 164 26.15 23.51 -6.40
CA ALA A 164 27.21 22.94 -5.57
C ALA A 164 26.99 23.26 -4.06
N LYS A 165 26.51 24.45 -3.73
CA LYS A 165 26.21 24.86 -2.35
C LYS A 165 25.03 24.04 -1.77
N GLU A 166 23.96 23.87 -2.53
CA GLU A 166 22.78 23.10 -2.11
C GLU A 166 23.13 21.63 -1.91
N ARG A 167 23.93 21.02 -2.80
CA ARG A 167 24.45 19.66 -2.64
C ARG A 167 25.24 19.48 -1.36
N ALA A 168 26.16 20.41 -1.06
CA ALA A 168 26.93 20.37 0.18
C ALA A 168 26.05 20.52 1.42
N THR A 169 25.07 21.42 1.37
CA THR A 169 24.11 21.63 2.47
C THR A 169 23.28 20.39 2.70
N LEU A 170 22.70 19.81 1.65
CA LEU A 170 21.87 18.60 1.76
C LEU A 170 22.67 17.40 2.25
N SER A 171 23.90 17.20 1.75
CA SER A 171 24.81 16.16 2.27
C SER A 171 25.08 16.33 3.76
N GLY A 172 25.32 17.56 4.22
CA GLY A 172 25.57 17.85 5.64
C GLY A 172 24.35 17.66 6.54
N ASN A 173 23.14 17.82 6.00
CA ASN A 173 21.88 17.61 6.72
C ASN A 173 21.44 16.14 6.74
N THR A 174 22.02 15.28 5.91
CA THR A 174 21.68 13.88 5.81
C THR A 174 22.45 13.07 6.85
N VAL A 175 21.88 12.94 8.05
CA VAL A 175 22.46 12.11 9.13
C VAL A 175 22.15 10.63 8.91
N ASP A 176 22.88 9.74 9.58
CA ASP A 176 22.89 8.31 9.28
C ASP A 176 21.53 7.60 9.44
N THR A 177 20.68 8.09 10.33
CA THR A 177 19.39 7.48 10.66
C THR A 177 18.23 7.94 9.77
N ILE A 178 18.37 9.04 9.02
CA ILE A 178 17.30 9.60 8.19
C ILE A 178 17.57 9.41 6.69
N SER A 179 16.53 9.32 5.87
CA SER A 179 16.66 9.26 4.42
C SER A 179 17.10 10.61 3.83
N THR A 180 17.78 10.59 2.70
CA THR A 180 18.15 11.80 1.95
C THR A 180 16.90 12.57 1.51
N LEU A 181 15.80 11.88 1.19
CA LEU A 181 14.52 12.51 0.83
C LEU A 181 13.88 13.23 2.03
N PHE A 182 13.95 12.65 3.23
CA PHE A 182 13.48 13.34 4.45
C PHE A 182 14.34 14.57 4.76
N ALA A 183 15.68 14.44 4.70
CA ALA A 183 16.59 15.57 4.87
C ALA A 183 16.30 16.71 3.85
N TYR A 184 16.01 16.33 2.59
CA TYR A 184 15.57 17.27 1.57
C TYR A 184 14.25 17.97 1.96
N GLN A 185 13.23 17.21 2.38
CA GLN A 185 11.93 17.76 2.79
C GLN A 185 12.05 18.78 3.95
N LYS A 186 13.03 18.61 4.84
CA LYS A 186 13.29 19.53 5.97
C LYS A 186 14.23 20.69 5.62
N SER A 187 14.75 20.73 4.40
CA SER A 187 15.62 21.80 3.93
C SER A 187 14.83 22.89 3.19
N ASN A 188 15.46 24.05 3.02
CA ASN A 188 14.96 25.13 2.15
C ASN A 188 15.56 25.05 0.73
N ILE A 189 15.85 23.85 0.27
CA ILE A 189 16.44 23.59 -1.05
C ILE A 189 15.32 23.23 -2.02
N HIS A 190 15.42 23.72 -3.26
CA HIS A 190 14.40 23.48 -4.29
C HIS A 190 14.99 22.70 -5.46
N SER A 191 14.39 21.56 -5.75
CA SER A 191 14.65 20.71 -6.91
C SER A 191 13.34 20.15 -7.41
N VAL A 192 12.97 20.46 -8.64
CA VAL A 192 11.70 20.00 -9.23
C VAL A 192 11.57 18.48 -9.16
N GLU A 193 12.64 17.76 -9.48
CA GLU A 193 12.66 16.30 -9.48
C GLU A 193 12.49 15.71 -8.08
N LEU A 194 13.14 16.29 -7.07
CA LEU A 194 13.01 15.82 -5.68
C LEU A 194 11.67 16.22 -5.07
N GLU A 195 11.15 17.40 -5.39
CA GLU A 195 9.82 17.86 -4.96
C GLU A 195 8.73 16.91 -5.46
N LEU A 196 8.78 16.50 -6.73
CA LEU A 196 7.82 15.55 -7.29
C LEU A 196 7.86 14.20 -6.55
N VAL A 197 9.05 13.71 -6.22
CA VAL A 197 9.20 12.44 -5.48
C VAL A 197 8.70 12.57 -4.05
N VAL A 198 9.05 13.63 -3.34
CA VAL A 198 8.57 13.87 -1.97
C VAL A 198 7.05 14.06 -1.96
N ALA A 199 6.49 14.79 -2.93
CA ALA A 199 5.04 14.93 -3.08
C ALA A 199 4.34 13.59 -3.34
N TYR A 200 4.97 12.69 -4.11
CA TYR A 200 4.45 11.33 -4.32
C TYR A 200 4.32 10.56 -2.98
N PHE A 201 5.37 10.59 -2.13
CA PHE A 201 5.33 9.92 -0.82
C PHE A 201 4.37 10.58 0.17
N ASN A 202 4.23 11.90 0.14
CA ASN A 202 3.32 12.62 1.05
C ASN A 202 1.84 12.50 0.67
N HIS A 203 1.53 12.50 -0.63
CA HIS A 203 0.15 12.68 -1.10
C HIS A 203 -0.41 11.50 -1.89
N VAL A 204 0.44 10.77 -2.63
CA VAL A 204 -0.01 9.67 -3.52
C VAL A 204 0.10 8.33 -2.82
N LEU A 205 1.24 7.98 -2.24
CA LEU A 205 1.40 6.77 -1.45
C LEU A 205 0.81 6.98 -0.05
N LYS A 206 -0.35 6.39 0.21
CA LYS A 206 -1.05 6.53 1.49
C LYS A 206 -0.44 5.62 2.56
N PRO A 207 -0.57 5.94 3.86
CA PRO A 207 -0.26 5.00 4.94
C PRO A 207 -1.19 3.78 4.87
N VAL A 208 -0.81 2.69 5.55
CA VAL A 208 -1.66 1.49 5.63
C VAL A 208 -2.99 1.81 6.31
N VAL A 209 -4.07 1.49 5.62
CA VAL A 209 -5.44 1.62 6.12
C VAL A 209 -5.84 0.31 6.79
N THR A 210 -5.96 0.33 8.11
CA THR A 210 -6.46 -0.79 8.92
C THR A 210 -7.96 -0.66 9.18
N PRO A 211 -8.63 -1.69 9.75
CA PRO A 211 -10.03 -1.56 10.16
C PRO A 211 -10.32 -0.34 11.02
N ASN A 212 -9.46 -0.02 11.97
CA ASN A 212 -9.64 1.13 12.88
C ASN A 212 -9.32 2.47 12.19
N THR A 213 -8.15 2.56 11.52
CA THR A 213 -7.70 3.82 10.92
C THR A 213 -8.61 4.31 9.80
N SER A 214 -9.36 3.45 9.11
CA SER A 214 -10.31 3.88 8.08
C SER A 214 -11.43 4.75 8.64
N VAL A 215 -11.95 4.40 9.81
CA VAL A 215 -12.98 5.18 10.49
C VAL A 215 -12.41 6.51 11.00
N GLU A 216 -11.20 6.48 11.57
CA GLU A 216 -10.48 7.67 12.04
C GLU A 216 -10.19 8.66 10.90
N ILE A 217 -9.76 8.16 9.73
CA ILE A 217 -9.53 8.98 8.53
C ILE A 217 -10.83 9.69 8.13
N TRP A 218 -11.95 8.96 8.09
CA TRP A 218 -13.24 9.55 7.74
C TRP A 218 -13.69 10.58 8.76
N THR A 219 -13.68 10.26 10.06
CA THR A 219 -14.09 11.17 11.14
C THR A 219 -13.24 12.42 11.20
N GLY A 220 -11.93 12.30 10.99
CA GLY A 220 -11.00 13.45 10.93
C GLY A 220 -11.27 14.38 9.73
N ARG A 221 -11.98 13.92 8.70
CA ARG A 221 -12.28 14.67 7.47
C ARG A 221 -13.74 15.01 7.29
N VAL A 222 -14.64 14.47 8.10
CA VAL A 222 -16.10 14.59 7.90
C VAL A 222 -16.60 16.04 7.92
N GLY A 223 -15.88 16.94 8.59
CA GLY A 223 -16.14 18.39 8.56
C GLY A 223 -15.72 19.11 7.28
N GLN A 224 -14.97 18.47 6.37
CA GLN A 224 -14.57 19.06 5.09
C GLN A 224 -15.78 19.12 4.13
N SER A 225 -15.88 20.18 3.34
CA SER A 225 -17.06 20.47 2.50
C SER A 225 -17.42 19.36 1.51
N GLU A 226 -16.44 18.60 1.04
CA GLU A 226 -16.62 17.55 0.04
C GLU A 226 -16.93 16.18 0.64
N MET A 227 -16.66 15.97 1.92
CA MET A 227 -16.76 14.67 2.57
C MET A 227 -18.21 14.24 2.78
N ILE A 228 -19.09 15.14 3.20
CA ILE A 228 -20.51 14.85 3.43
C ILE A 228 -21.25 14.47 2.14
N PRO A 229 -21.12 15.23 1.02
CA PRO A 229 -21.72 14.83 -0.26
C PRO A 229 -21.24 13.45 -0.73
N LEU A 230 -19.95 13.16 -0.64
CA LEU A 230 -19.39 11.87 -1.01
C LEU A 230 -19.93 10.74 -0.13
N SER A 231 -19.96 10.94 1.19
CA SER A 231 -20.53 9.98 2.14
C SER A 231 -22.00 9.68 1.85
N ASN A 232 -22.78 10.69 1.51
CA ASN A 232 -24.20 10.53 1.17
C ASN A 232 -24.38 9.71 -0.12
N ILE A 233 -23.56 9.96 -1.15
CA ILE A 233 -23.56 9.17 -2.38
C ILE A 233 -23.24 7.68 -2.07
N LEU A 234 -22.25 7.42 -1.22
CA LEU A 234 -21.88 6.07 -0.81
C LEU A 234 -23.03 5.37 -0.07
N LEU A 235 -23.63 6.03 0.93
CA LEU A 235 -24.73 5.49 1.73
C LEU A 235 -25.96 5.17 0.88
N GLN A 236 -26.39 6.10 0.02
CA GLN A 236 -27.56 5.92 -0.85
C GLN A 236 -27.39 4.76 -1.85
N ARG A 237 -26.16 4.42 -2.20
CA ARG A 237 -25.86 3.31 -3.12
C ARG A 237 -25.55 1.99 -2.42
N SER A 238 -25.40 1.99 -1.10
CA SER A 238 -24.99 0.83 -0.31
C SER A 238 -26.10 -0.21 -0.08
N GLY A 239 -27.37 0.18 -0.18
CA GLY A 239 -28.51 -0.65 0.24
C GLY A 239 -28.68 -0.76 1.76
N LEU A 240 -27.97 0.04 2.56
CA LEU A 240 -28.00 0.01 4.03
C LEU A 240 -29.23 0.72 4.63
N HIS A 241 -30.16 1.21 3.81
CA HIS A 241 -31.33 2.01 4.23
C HIS A 241 -30.97 3.29 5.00
N ILE A 242 -29.77 3.83 4.78
CA ILE A 242 -29.30 5.10 5.34
C ILE A 242 -29.36 6.15 4.23
N GLU A 243 -30.15 7.19 4.45
CA GLU A 243 -30.38 8.27 3.48
C GLU A 243 -29.16 9.20 3.36
N GLY A 244 -28.44 9.38 4.48
CA GLY A 244 -27.23 10.18 4.50
C GLY A 244 -26.71 10.46 5.90
N VAL A 245 -25.63 11.23 5.96
CA VAL A 245 -25.01 11.73 7.18
C VAL A 245 -25.00 13.26 7.15
N ARG A 246 -25.15 13.88 8.32
CA ARG A 246 -25.12 15.33 8.51
C ARG A 246 -24.20 15.70 9.67
N VAL A 247 -23.58 16.85 9.55
CA VAL A 247 -22.79 17.49 10.60
C VAL A 247 -23.36 18.90 10.80
N SER A 248 -23.57 19.32 12.04
CA SER A 248 -24.05 20.65 12.37
C SER A 248 -22.90 21.50 12.91
N GLU A 249 -22.91 22.80 12.62
CA GLU A 249 -21.95 23.75 13.21
C GLU A 249 -21.98 23.79 14.75
N LYS A 250 -23.15 23.53 15.34
CA LYS A 250 -23.34 23.51 16.80
C LYS A 250 -22.90 22.19 17.45
N ASN A 251 -22.94 21.10 16.69
CA ASN A 251 -22.49 19.79 17.13
C ASN A 251 -21.73 19.13 15.98
N PRO A 252 -20.37 19.10 16.05
CA PRO A 252 -19.53 18.54 14.98
C PRO A 252 -19.62 17.01 14.86
N ALA A 253 -20.29 16.32 15.80
CA ALA A 253 -20.47 14.87 15.71
C ALA A 253 -21.41 14.53 14.55
N PRO A 254 -21.05 13.54 13.69
CA PRO A 254 -21.91 13.10 12.61
C PRO A 254 -23.19 12.47 13.12
N VAL A 255 -24.30 12.71 12.41
CA VAL A 255 -25.62 12.12 12.69
C VAL A 255 -26.13 11.46 11.41
N PHE A 256 -26.50 10.20 11.50
CA PHE A 256 -26.98 9.39 10.38
C PHE A 256 -28.51 9.45 10.28
N GLN A 257 -29.03 9.54 9.05
CA GLN A 257 -30.44 9.60 8.76
C GLN A 257 -30.91 8.23 8.24
N HIS A 258 -31.55 7.45 9.10
CA HIS A 258 -32.12 6.15 8.73
C HIS A 258 -33.51 6.28 8.19
N ARG A 259 -33.80 5.60 7.10
CA ARG A 259 -35.14 5.53 6.50
C ARG A 259 -35.92 4.38 7.11
N THR A 260 -37.10 4.65 7.63
CA THR A 260 -38.04 3.68 8.20
C THR A 260 -39.40 3.80 7.56
N SER A 261 -40.33 2.89 7.85
CA SER A 261 -41.73 2.96 7.42
C SER A 261 -42.49 4.17 8.04
N LEU A 262 -41.99 4.69 9.14
CA LEU A 262 -42.59 5.84 9.87
C LEU A 262 -41.92 7.18 9.54
N GLY A 263 -40.94 7.17 8.61
CA GLY A 263 -40.20 8.39 8.25
C GLY A 263 -38.70 8.25 8.53
N PHE A 264 -38.05 9.37 8.78
CA PHE A 264 -36.57 9.39 9.02
C PHE A 264 -36.30 9.46 10.52
N HIS A 265 -35.37 8.64 10.97
CA HIS A 265 -34.82 8.66 12.32
C HIS A 265 -33.35 9.03 12.28
N SER A 266 -32.94 9.88 13.22
CA SER A 266 -31.57 10.31 13.37
C SER A 266 -30.84 9.41 14.38
N LEU A 267 -29.72 8.83 13.99
CA LEU A 267 -28.86 8.01 14.85
C LEU A 267 -27.53 8.72 15.05
N PRO A 268 -27.07 8.94 16.30
CA PRO A 268 -25.74 9.51 16.57
C PRO A 268 -24.63 8.59 16.08
N PHE A 269 -23.44 9.16 15.85
CA PHE A 269 -22.25 8.40 15.41
C PHE A 269 -21.93 7.20 16.30
N ASP A 270 -22.00 7.38 17.62
CA ASP A 270 -21.62 6.36 18.59
C ASP A 270 -22.60 5.15 18.64
N GLU A 271 -23.80 5.34 18.09
CA GLU A 271 -24.83 4.31 18.00
C GLU A 271 -24.85 3.63 16.60
N GLU A 272 -24.09 4.18 15.63
CA GLU A 272 -24.07 3.62 14.29
C GLU A 272 -23.22 2.31 14.24
N SER A 273 -23.56 1.43 13.28
CA SER A 273 -22.88 0.17 13.13
C SER A 273 -21.42 0.35 12.68
N GLN A 274 -20.52 -0.47 13.22
CA GLN A 274 -19.13 -0.48 12.78
C GLN A 274 -18.98 -0.79 11.29
N GLY A 275 -19.88 -1.62 10.71
CA GLY A 275 -19.91 -1.89 9.28
C GLY A 275 -20.21 -0.65 8.45
N THR A 276 -21.19 0.17 8.85
CA THR A 276 -21.50 1.45 8.18
C THR A 276 -20.31 2.41 8.22
N LEU A 277 -19.71 2.56 9.40
CA LEU A 277 -18.57 3.46 9.60
C LEU A 277 -17.36 2.99 8.77
N ARG A 278 -17.09 1.69 8.78
CA ARG A 278 -16.03 1.07 7.96
C ARG A 278 -16.28 1.24 6.45
N TYR A 279 -17.52 1.05 6.01
CA TYR A 279 -17.92 1.24 4.63
C TYR A 279 -17.65 2.67 4.16
N LEU A 280 -18.01 3.68 4.96
CA LEU A 280 -17.72 5.08 4.67
C LEU A 280 -16.22 5.37 4.69
N GLY A 281 -15.51 4.89 5.70
CA GLY A 281 -14.09 5.09 5.85
C GLY A 281 -13.30 4.54 4.65
N LEU A 282 -13.59 3.30 4.24
CA LEU A 282 -12.97 2.70 3.07
C LEU A 282 -13.41 3.37 1.77
N GLY A 283 -14.72 3.56 1.58
CA GLY A 283 -15.26 4.11 0.34
C GLY A 283 -14.74 5.51 0.05
N THR A 284 -14.71 6.39 1.05
CA THR A 284 -14.17 7.74 0.90
C THR A 284 -12.65 7.72 0.65
N THR A 285 -11.90 6.86 1.35
CA THR A 285 -10.44 6.71 1.15
C THR A 285 -10.14 6.19 -0.26
N MET A 286 -10.86 5.18 -0.74
CA MET A 286 -10.67 4.62 -2.08
C MET A 286 -10.96 5.66 -3.18
N LEU A 287 -12.03 6.46 -3.02
CA LEU A 287 -12.41 7.46 -4.02
C LEU A 287 -11.55 8.73 -3.96
N ASP A 288 -10.85 8.98 -2.85
CA ASP A 288 -9.81 10.03 -2.75
C ASP A 288 -8.60 9.73 -3.65
N GLY A 289 -8.42 8.48 -4.01
CA GLY A 289 -7.39 8.03 -4.94
C GLY A 289 -5.99 7.93 -4.35
N GLY A 290 -5.01 7.70 -5.23
CA GLY A 290 -3.62 7.44 -4.87
C GLY A 290 -3.29 5.95 -4.83
N VAL A 291 -2.21 5.60 -4.15
CA VAL A 291 -1.80 4.21 -3.88
C VAL A 291 -2.17 3.88 -2.44
N ILE A 292 -3.11 2.97 -2.25
CA ILE A 292 -3.78 2.74 -0.97
C ILE A 292 -3.51 1.31 -0.51
N PRO A 293 -2.59 1.11 0.45
CA PRO A 293 -2.43 -0.17 1.13
C PRO A 293 -3.57 -0.37 2.14
N ILE A 294 -4.30 -1.50 2.06
CA ILE A 294 -5.44 -1.80 2.93
C ILE A 294 -5.23 -3.16 3.59
N ASP A 295 -5.20 -3.18 4.91
CA ASP A 295 -5.18 -4.43 5.66
C ASP A 295 -6.59 -4.86 6.04
N GLU A 296 -6.87 -6.16 5.91
CA GLU A 296 -8.18 -6.76 6.18
C GLU A 296 -9.33 -6.01 5.49
N LEU A 297 -9.31 -6.03 4.15
CA LEU A 297 -10.26 -5.29 3.31
C LEU A 297 -11.73 -5.53 3.68
N GLU A 298 -12.09 -6.78 4.04
CA GLU A 298 -13.45 -7.21 4.36
C GLU A 298 -13.86 -7.00 5.82
N ALA A 299 -12.95 -6.57 6.70
CA ALA A 299 -13.27 -6.47 8.13
C ALA A 299 -14.57 -5.69 8.39
N SER A 300 -15.50 -6.30 9.12
CA SER A 300 -16.82 -5.77 9.46
C SER A 300 -17.75 -5.47 8.27
N LEU A 301 -17.42 -5.90 7.04
CA LEU A 301 -18.23 -5.67 5.85
C LEU A 301 -18.81 -6.97 5.28
N HIS A 302 -20.06 -6.87 4.79
CA HIS A 302 -20.62 -7.94 3.98
C HIS A 302 -19.82 -8.09 2.68
N PRO A 303 -19.57 -9.33 2.19
CA PRO A 303 -18.82 -9.57 0.95
C PRO A 303 -19.27 -8.73 -0.25
N ASP A 304 -20.58 -8.57 -0.43
CA ASP A 304 -21.16 -7.80 -1.54
C ASP A 304 -20.84 -6.31 -1.44
N LEU A 305 -20.77 -5.75 -0.21
CA LEU A 305 -20.36 -4.36 -0.01
C LEU A 305 -18.88 -4.15 -0.37
N VAL A 306 -18.02 -5.12 -0.06
CA VAL A 306 -16.60 -5.07 -0.46
C VAL A 306 -16.48 -5.12 -1.98
N ALA A 307 -17.19 -6.05 -2.63
CA ALA A 307 -17.21 -6.16 -4.09
C ALA A 307 -17.71 -4.86 -4.75
N PHE A 308 -18.76 -4.26 -4.18
CA PHE A 308 -19.32 -3.00 -4.66
C PHE A 308 -18.34 -1.82 -4.51
N LEU A 309 -17.65 -1.69 -3.36
CA LEU A 309 -16.62 -0.67 -3.16
C LEU A 309 -15.46 -0.82 -4.14
N LEU A 310 -14.98 -2.05 -4.37
CA LEU A 310 -13.94 -2.32 -5.36
C LEU A 310 -14.39 -1.92 -6.77
N GLN A 311 -15.62 -2.26 -7.15
CA GLN A 311 -16.16 -1.89 -8.46
C GLN A 311 -16.30 -0.37 -8.58
N MET A 312 -16.78 0.31 -7.53
CA MET A 312 -16.84 1.79 -7.50
C MET A 312 -15.45 2.40 -7.67
N PHE A 313 -14.44 1.91 -6.95
CA PHE A 313 -13.05 2.36 -7.10
C PHE A 313 -12.56 2.18 -8.53
N LEU A 314 -12.69 0.99 -9.09
CA LEU A 314 -12.20 0.66 -10.42
C LEU A 314 -12.82 1.52 -11.52
N LEU A 315 -14.12 1.81 -11.41
CA LEU A 315 -14.87 2.59 -12.41
C LEU A 315 -14.70 4.11 -12.27
N ASN A 316 -14.45 4.62 -11.05
CA ASN A 316 -14.49 6.06 -10.78
C ASN A 316 -13.12 6.68 -10.50
N THR A 317 -12.03 5.89 -10.50
CA THR A 317 -10.68 6.43 -10.29
C THR A 317 -9.79 6.21 -11.50
N THR A 318 -8.86 7.15 -11.70
CA THR A 318 -7.78 7.05 -12.68
C THR A 318 -6.44 7.31 -12.01
N GLY A 319 -5.39 6.60 -12.43
CA GLY A 319 -4.06 6.78 -11.81
C GLY A 319 -3.96 6.30 -10.36
N SER A 320 -4.96 5.57 -9.86
CA SER A 320 -5.04 5.06 -8.50
C SER A 320 -4.80 3.56 -8.44
N GLN A 321 -4.32 3.07 -7.29
CA GLN A 321 -4.05 1.66 -7.07
C GLN A 321 -4.41 1.25 -5.63
N ILE A 322 -4.86 0.02 -5.47
CA ILE A 322 -5.05 -0.62 -4.16
C ILE A 322 -4.17 -1.87 -4.08
N ILE A 323 -3.47 -2.03 -2.96
CA ILE A 323 -2.91 -3.31 -2.53
C ILE A 323 -3.59 -3.70 -1.22
N ALA A 324 -4.29 -4.83 -1.20
CA ALA A 324 -5.09 -5.21 -0.04
C ALA A 324 -4.82 -6.64 0.42
N THR A 325 -4.92 -6.87 1.73
CA THR A 325 -4.99 -8.22 2.30
C THR A 325 -6.44 -8.60 2.54
N THR A 326 -6.75 -9.90 2.42
CA THR A 326 -8.10 -10.42 2.66
C THR A 326 -8.10 -11.91 2.99
N HIS A 327 -9.16 -12.34 3.66
CA HIS A 327 -9.55 -13.76 3.79
C HIS A 327 -10.80 -14.11 2.98
N ASN A 328 -11.42 -13.11 2.35
CA ASN A 328 -12.65 -13.29 1.60
C ASN A 328 -12.42 -13.93 0.23
N GLN A 329 -12.62 -15.25 0.14
CA GLN A 329 -12.42 -16.02 -1.08
C GLN A 329 -13.42 -15.70 -2.19
N SER A 330 -14.59 -15.11 -1.88
CA SER A 330 -15.59 -14.77 -2.90
C SER A 330 -15.10 -13.70 -3.86
N LEU A 331 -14.14 -12.86 -3.42
CA LEU A 331 -13.55 -11.85 -4.30
C LEU A 331 -12.74 -12.44 -5.46
N MET A 332 -12.26 -13.69 -5.34
CA MET A 332 -11.56 -14.39 -6.44
C MET A 332 -12.49 -14.71 -7.63
N GLU A 333 -13.81 -14.71 -7.41
CA GLU A 333 -14.82 -15.06 -8.41
C GLU A 333 -15.42 -13.83 -9.12
N LEU A 334 -14.98 -12.63 -8.78
CA LEU A 334 -15.51 -11.41 -9.39
C LEU A 334 -15.08 -11.32 -10.87
N ASP A 335 -16.00 -10.94 -11.74
CA ASP A 335 -15.82 -10.93 -13.20
C ASP A 335 -14.64 -10.07 -13.67
N PHE A 336 -14.27 -9.06 -12.90
CA PHE A 336 -13.12 -8.18 -13.20
C PHE A 336 -11.79 -8.71 -12.66
N MET A 337 -11.80 -9.82 -11.90
CA MET A 337 -10.59 -10.32 -11.26
C MET A 337 -9.71 -11.06 -12.26
N ARG A 338 -8.46 -10.64 -12.37
CA ARG A 338 -7.42 -11.23 -13.24
C ARG A 338 -6.45 -12.07 -12.41
N ASN A 339 -5.85 -13.09 -13.01
CA ASN A 339 -4.87 -13.95 -12.33
C ASN A 339 -3.66 -13.16 -11.81
N ASP A 340 -3.23 -12.11 -12.53
CA ASP A 340 -2.11 -11.25 -12.15
C ASP A 340 -2.43 -10.25 -11.03
N MET A 341 -3.71 -10.08 -10.68
CA MET A 341 -4.15 -9.29 -9.52
C MET A 341 -4.06 -10.07 -8.20
N ILE A 342 -4.04 -11.40 -8.25
CA ILE A 342 -4.16 -12.25 -7.05
C ILE A 342 -2.79 -12.77 -6.67
N TRP A 343 -2.41 -12.48 -5.45
CA TRP A 343 -1.19 -12.91 -4.79
C TRP A 343 -1.51 -13.82 -3.62
N LEU A 344 -0.67 -14.81 -3.41
CA LEU A 344 -0.78 -15.78 -2.34
C LEU A 344 0.41 -15.61 -1.40
N CYS A 345 0.17 -15.81 -0.10
CA CYS A 345 1.19 -15.68 0.93
C CYS A 345 1.15 -16.89 1.85
N GLU A 346 2.26 -17.59 1.96
CA GLU A 346 2.42 -18.69 2.90
C GLU A 346 3.77 -18.62 3.60
N LYS A 347 4.00 -19.48 4.56
CA LYS A 347 5.29 -19.62 5.24
C LYS A 347 6.01 -20.85 4.74
N ASP A 348 7.32 -20.69 4.53
CA ASP A 348 8.23 -21.81 4.30
C ASP A 348 8.53 -22.59 5.60
N GLU A 349 9.41 -23.58 5.50
CA GLU A 349 9.82 -24.43 6.63
C GLU A 349 10.59 -23.66 7.72
N ASP A 350 11.23 -22.55 7.37
CA ASP A 350 11.93 -21.65 8.29
C ASP A 350 11.00 -20.61 8.95
N GLY A 351 9.72 -20.61 8.59
CA GLY A 351 8.73 -19.64 9.05
C GLY A 351 8.85 -18.28 8.37
N ALA A 352 9.58 -18.19 7.26
CA ALA A 352 9.63 -16.99 6.44
C ALA A 352 8.42 -16.89 5.51
N SER A 353 7.97 -15.67 5.24
CA SER A 353 6.85 -15.42 4.34
C SER A 353 7.30 -15.38 2.89
N GLU A 354 6.61 -16.14 2.05
CA GLU A 354 6.76 -16.15 0.61
C GLU A 354 5.50 -15.63 -0.07
N TYR A 355 5.68 -14.85 -1.15
CA TYR A 355 4.59 -14.25 -1.92
C TYR A 355 4.74 -14.61 -3.38
N TYR A 356 3.70 -15.17 -3.96
CA TYR A 356 3.68 -15.58 -5.37
C TYR A 356 2.34 -15.27 -6.03
N SER A 357 2.37 -14.99 -7.32
CA SER A 357 1.17 -14.61 -8.06
C SER A 357 0.45 -15.85 -8.61
N VAL A 358 -0.89 -15.81 -8.59
CA VAL A 358 -1.72 -16.86 -9.20
C VAL A 358 -1.43 -17.03 -10.69
N GLN A 359 -0.94 -15.98 -11.38
CA GLN A 359 -0.55 -16.10 -12.78
C GLN A 359 0.59 -17.10 -13.02
N GLU A 360 1.46 -17.36 -12.03
CA GLU A 360 2.60 -18.28 -12.13
C GLU A 360 2.17 -19.73 -12.29
N PHE A 361 0.97 -20.09 -11.84
CA PHE A 361 0.40 -21.43 -11.99
C PHE A 361 -0.09 -21.75 -13.40
N GLY A 362 -0.15 -20.77 -14.30
CA GLY A 362 -0.58 -20.97 -15.68
C GLY A 362 -1.98 -21.57 -15.80
N LEU A 363 -2.89 -21.23 -14.89
CA LEU A 363 -4.25 -21.79 -14.88
C LEU A 363 -4.97 -21.54 -16.20
N HIS A 364 -5.57 -22.61 -16.73
CA HIS A 364 -6.40 -22.49 -17.92
C HIS A 364 -7.62 -21.60 -17.63
N LYS A 365 -8.03 -20.74 -18.58
CA LYS A 365 -9.13 -19.75 -18.44
C LYS A 365 -10.48 -20.35 -17.95
N ARG A 366 -10.70 -21.65 -18.08
CA ARG A 366 -11.91 -22.34 -17.62
C ARG A 366 -11.86 -22.80 -16.17
N ILE A 367 -10.72 -22.67 -15.50
CA ILE A 367 -10.56 -23.08 -14.11
C ILE A 367 -10.88 -21.88 -13.24
N SER A 368 -11.90 -22.01 -12.38
CA SER A 368 -12.19 -21.02 -11.34
C SER A 368 -11.03 -20.98 -10.35
N ILE A 369 -10.47 -19.77 -10.15
CA ILE A 369 -9.36 -19.54 -9.21
C ILE A 369 -9.81 -19.91 -7.79
N GLY A 370 -11.00 -19.47 -7.38
CA GLY A 370 -11.56 -19.77 -6.06
C GLY A 370 -11.73 -21.27 -5.83
N ASN A 371 -12.17 -22.04 -6.85
CA ASN A 371 -12.26 -23.50 -6.74
C ASN A 371 -10.88 -24.15 -6.63
N ALA A 372 -9.90 -23.69 -7.39
CA ALA A 372 -8.53 -24.19 -7.31
C ALA A 372 -7.90 -23.90 -5.93
N TYR A 373 -8.12 -22.68 -5.40
CA TYR A 373 -7.68 -22.30 -4.07
C TYR A 373 -8.36 -23.11 -2.97
N ARG A 374 -9.72 -23.25 -3.01
CA ARG A 374 -10.47 -24.08 -2.05
C ARG A 374 -10.01 -25.54 -2.06
N ALA A 375 -9.67 -26.08 -3.21
CA ALA A 375 -9.12 -27.43 -3.36
C ALA A 375 -7.65 -27.57 -2.91
N GLY A 376 -7.00 -26.48 -2.45
CA GLY A 376 -5.60 -26.49 -2.01
C GLY A 376 -4.56 -26.58 -3.14
N LYS A 377 -4.97 -26.45 -4.41
CA LYS A 377 -4.07 -26.58 -5.57
C LYS A 377 -3.10 -25.40 -5.73
N LEU A 378 -3.38 -24.28 -5.06
CA LEU A 378 -2.61 -23.05 -5.14
C LEU A 378 -1.77 -22.77 -3.89
N GLY A 379 -1.78 -23.64 -2.88
CA GLY A 379 -1.11 -23.38 -1.60
C GLY A 379 -1.83 -22.32 -0.75
N ALA A 380 -1.08 -21.67 0.13
CA ALA A 380 -1.50 -20.56 1.00
C ALA A 380 -2.75 -20.86 1.88
N LYS A 381 -2.96 -22.14 2.24
CA LYS A 381 -4.02 -22.62 3.13
C LYS A 381 -3.43 -23.13 4.44
N PRO A 382 -4.15 -22.96 5.57
CA PRO A 382 -3.70 -23.52 6.83
C PRO A 382 -3.74 -25.06 6.78
N TYR A 383 -2.71 -25.69 7.31
CA TYR A 383 -2.73 -27.12 7.59
C TYR A 383 -3.39 -27.35 8.95
N LEU A 384 -4.63 -27.84 8.92
CA LEU A 384 -5.38 -28.10 10.14
C LEU A 384 -5.09 -29.51 10.64
N GLY A 385 -4.76 -29.63 11.93
CA GLY A 385 -4.59 -30.91 12.60
C GLY A 385 -5.93 -31.60 12.95
N ASP A 386 -5.85 -32.70 13.70
CA ASP A 386 -7.03 -33.39 14.25
C ASP A 386 -7.77 -32.48 15.25
N PRO A 387 -9.08 -32.22 15.09
CA PRO A 387 -9.84 -31.41 16.04
C PRO A 387 -10.10 -32.12 17.38
N THR A 388 -9.75 -33.41 17.52
CA THR A 388 -9.97 -34.18 18.77
C THR A 388 -8.95 -33.76 19.82
N ILE A 389 -9.42 -33.25 20.95
CA ILE A 389 -8.59 -32.94 22.11
C ILE A 389 -8.64 -34.13 23.08
N GLN A 390 -7.51 -34.79 23.25
CA GLN A 390 -7.31 -35.74 24.35
C GLN A 390 -6.81 -34.95 25.56
N LEU A 391 -7.66 -34.77 26.58
CA LEU A 391 -7.33 -34.12 27.84
C LEU A 391 -6.70 -35.16 28.80
#